data_743b2f858ccbbf0978f2f6054d304daf
#
_entry.id   743b2f858ccbbf0978f2f6054d304daf
#
_cell.length_a   1.000
_cell.length_b   1.000
_cell.length_c   1.000
_cell.angle_alpha   90.00
_cell.angle_beta   90.00
_cell.angle_gamma   90.00
#
_symmetry.space_group_name_H-M   'P 1'
#
loop_
_entity.id
_entity.type
_entity.pdbx_description
1 polymer ?
#
loop_
_entity_poly.entity_id
_entity_poly.type
_entity_poly.pdbx_seq_one_letter_code
_entity_poly.pdbx_strand_id
1 'polypeptide(L)'
;GEWVVRMYGEANTPGSPRWMQGSKQRVERVSETEILEGLGDHIQETIEENSDMLVIWGSGGTLRTLGDGIGYSISVLGIDATRGTKQIGTDLDELGLIETINSHKILFGEESEILLLLSPMGGQGFLIGRGNLQLSPDVLRSIGIDAILGVVTPAKLATLNSLRIDTGDAELDAEFRERKYLKAL
;
A
#
# COMPACT_ATOMS: atom_id res chain seq x y z
N GLY A 1 18.84 11.83 -24.59
CA GLY A 1 19.62 10.62 -24.63
C GLY A 1 18.75 9.47 -25.07
N GLU A 2 19.14 8.72 -26.11
CA GLU A 2 18.43 7.55 -26.58
C GLU A 2 18.61 6.40 -25.57
N TRP A 3 17.49 5.76 -25.21
CA TRP A 3 17.51 4.54 -24.41
C TRP A 3 17.87 3.36 -25.31
N VAL A 4 19.02 2.73 -25.07
CA VAL A 4 19.42 1.49 -25.74
C VAL A 4 19.05 0.31 -24.86
N VAL A 5 18.07 -0.47 -25.28
CA VAL A 5 17.73 -1.73 -24.62
C VAL A 5 18.72 -2.81 -25.09
N ARG A 6 19.57 -3.31 -24.19
CA ARG A 6 20.44 -4.47 -24.46
C ARG A 6 19.77 -5.72 -23.89
N MET A 7 19.50 -6.68 -24.76
CA MET A 7 19.11 -8.04 -24.34
C MET A 7 20.37 -8.83 -23.98
N TYR A 8 20.42 -9.39 -22.79
CA TYR A 8 21.55 -10.16 -22.29
C TYR A 8 21.33 -11.67 -22.32
N GLY A 9 20.15 -12.13 -22.75
CA GLY A 9 19.80 -13.53 -22.92
C GLY A 9 18.30 -13.77 -22.96
N GLU A 10 17.91 -14.95 -23.39
CA GLU A 10 16.54 -15.45 -23.31
C GLU A 10 16.44 -16.46 -22.17
N ALA A 11 15.40 -16.35 -21.36
CA ALA A 11 15.09 -17.30 -20.29
C ALA A 11 13.70 -17.91 -20.51
N ASN A 12 13.61 -19.22 -20.35
CA ASN A 12 12.32 -19.90 -20.31
C ASN A 12 11.70 -19.70 -18.93
N THR A 13 10.62 -18.91 -18.89
CA THR A 13 9.81 -18.72 -17.68
C THR A 13 8.54 -19.55 -17.78
N PRO A 14 8.04 -20.14 -16.68
CA PRO A 14 6.71 -20.76 -16.68
C PRO A 14 5.67 -19.69 -16.98
N GLY A 15 5.07 -19.75 -18.17
CA GLY A 15 4.10 -18.77 -18.61
C GLY A 15 2.68 -19.22 -18.29
N SER A 16 1.90 -18.37 -17.69
CA SER A 16 0.44 -18.43 -17.76
C SER A 16 -0.02 -17.60 -18.96
N PRO A 17 -0.99 -18.04 -19.79
CA PRO A 17 -1.53 -17.22 -20.88
C PRO A 17 -1.99 -15.82 -20.46
N ARG A 18 -2.30 -15.65 -19.19
CA ARG A 18 -2.67 -14.37 -18.56
C ARG A 18 -1.49 -13.42 -18.34
N TRP A 19 -0.24 -13.93 -18.36
CA TRP A 19 0.97 -13.20 -18.00
C TRP A 19 2.05 -13.23 -19.08
N MET A 20 1.75 -13.81 -20.26
CA MET A 20 2.67 -13.79 -21.39
C MET A 20 2.54 -12.47 -22.14
N GLN A 21 3.49 -11.58 -21.93
CA GLN A 21 3.73 -10.49 -22.86
C GLN A 21 4.30 -11.09 -24.14
N GLY A 22 3.46 -11.17 -25.17
CA GLY A 22 3.93 -11.47 -26.53
C GLY A 22 4.90 -10.36 -26.97
N SER A 23 6.07 -10.73 -27.45
CA SER A 23 7.19 -9.85 -27.84
C SER A 23 6.88 -8.85 -28.97
N LYS A 24 5.62 -8.63 -29.31
CA LYS A 24 5.17 -7.68 -30.36
C LYS A 24 3.81 -7.01 -30.09
N GLN A 25 3.18 -7.18 -28.96
CA GLN A 25 2.12 -6.24 -28.61
C GLN A 25 2.78 -4.92 -28.25
N ARG A 26 2.44 -3.88 -29.00
CA ARG A 26 2.60 -2.52 -28.51
C ARG A 26 1.98 -2.54 -27.12
N VAL A 27 2.81 -2.47 -26.08
CA VAL A 27 2.38 -2.06 -24.78
C VAL A 27 1.86 -0.65 -25.03
N GLU A 28 0.56 -0.49 -25.23
CA GLU A 28 -0.10 0.77 -25.02
C GLU A 28 0.37 1.12 -23.63
N ARG A 29 1.13 2.19 -23.51
CA ARG A 29 1.57 2.70 -22.20
C ARG A 29 0.29 3.17 -21.55
N VAL A 30 -0.33 2.28 -20.79
CA VAL A 30 -1.35 2.68 -19.84
C VAL A 30 -0.69 3.78 -19.03
N SER A 31 -1.26 4.96 -19.05
CA SER A 31 -0.67 6.10 -18.33
C SER A 31 -0.65 5.75 -16.84
N GLU A 32 0.33 6.23 -16.11
CA GLU A 32 0.37 6.03 -14.65
C GLU A 32 -0.93 6.51 -13.99
N THR A 33 -1.57 7.51 -14.58
CA THR A 33 -2.87 8.03 -14.18
C THR A 33 -3.98 6.98 -14.29
N GLU A 34 -4.08 6.29 -15.44
CA GLU A 34 -5.10 5.23 -15.65
C GLU A 34 -4.89 4.04 -14.71
N ILE A 35 -3.63 3.71 -14.37
CA ILE A 35 -3.32 2.67 -13.38
C ILE A 35 -3.80 3.11 -11.98
N LEU A 36 -3.54 4.36 -11.60
CA LEU A 36 -3.97 4.89 -10.32
C LEU A 36 -5.49 5.04 -10.23
N GLU A 37 -6.16 5.41 -11.32
CA GLU A 37 -7.63 5.43 -11.40
C GLU A 37 -8.19 4.01 -11.18
N GLY A 38 -7.70 3.00 -11.89
CA GLY A 38 -8.16 1.62 -11.71
C GLY A 38 -7.87 1.04 -10.32
N LEU A 39 -6.75 1.42 -9.68
CA LEU A 39 -6.47 1.07 -8.29
C LEU A 39 -7.41 1.80 -7.32
N GLY A 40 -7.72 3.07 -7.60
CA GLY A 40 -8.68 3.86 -6.83
C GLY A 40 -10.07 3.23 -6.86
N ASP A 41 -10.55 2.87 -8.03
CA ASP A 41 -11.85 2.20 -8.22
C ASP A 41 -11.93 0.91 -7.39
N HIS A 42 -10.89 0.08 -7.44
CA HIS A 42 -10.85 -1.17 -6.67
C HIS A 42 -10.84 -0.94 -5.15
N ILE A 43 -10.10 0.06 -4.67
CA ILE A 43 -10.10 0.45 -3.25
C ILE A 43 -11.48 0.97 -2.86
N GLN A 44 -12.10 1.78 -3.72
CA GLN A 44 -13.44 2.30 -3.49
C GLN A 44 -14.47 1.17 -3.39
N GLU A 45 -14.48 0.21 -4.31
CA GLU A 45 -15.34 -0.98 -4.26
C GLU A 45 -15.15 -1.74 -2.95
N THR A 46 -13.89 -1.96 -2.52
CA THR A 46 -13.58 -2.64 -1.27
C THR A 46 -14.15 -1.90 -0.05
N ILE A 47 -14.08 -0.56 -0.04
CA ILE A 47 -14.65 0.28 1.03
C ILE A 47 -16.18 0.26 1.00
N GLU A 48 -16.79 0.26 -0.18
CA GLU A 48 -18.25 0.23 -0.34
C GLU A 48 -18.84 -1.11 0.11
N GLU A 49 -18.16 -2.22 -0.17
CA GLU A 49 -18.55 -3.56 0.29
C GLU A 49 -18.46 -3.69 1.82
N ASN A 50 -17.53 -2.96 2.45
CA ASN A 50 -17.27 -2.99 3.89
C ASN A 50 -17.27 -1.58 4.48
N SER A 51 -18.44 -0.95 4.51
CA SER A 51 -18.61 0.45 4.92
C SER A 51 -18.14 0.77 6.35
N ASP A 52 -18.05 -0.25 7.19
CA ASP A 52 -17.58 -0.13 8.57
C ASP A 52 -16.07 -0.34 8.69
N MET A 53 -15.39 -0.80 7.65
CA MET A 53 -13.94 -1.03 7.66
C MET A 53 -13.18 0.26 7.95
N LEU A 54 -12.19 0.16 8.85
CA LEU A 54 -11.23 1.22 9.10
C LEU A 54 -10.10 1.15 8.06
N VAL A 55 -9.97 2.18 7.24
CA VAL A 55 -8.85 2.31 6.29
C VAL A 55 -7.85 3.33 6.82
N ILE A 56 -6.62 2.88 7.04
CA ILE A 56 -5.49 3.71 7.43
C ILE A 56 -4.64 3.97 6.19
N TRP A 57 -4.47 5.23 5.85
CA TRP A 57 -3.74 5.70 4.69
C TRP A 57 -2.33 6.12 5.09
N GLY A 58 -1.32 5.37 4.66
CA GLY A 58 0.07 5.76 4.86
C GLY A 58 0.44 7.03 4.10
N SER A 59 1.59 7.59 4.43
CA SER A 59 2.11 8.77 3.76
C SER A 59 2.56 8.48 2.32
N GLY A 60 2.55 9.49 1.48
CA GLY A 60 3.10 9.47 0.13
C GLY A 60 2.15 9.93 -0.97
N GLY A 61 2.74 10.48 -2.04
CA GLY A 61 1.99 11.04 -3.16
C GLY A 61 1.08 10.04 -3.88
N THR A 62 1.48 8.76 -3.96
CA THR A 62 0.66 7.72 -4.59
C THR A 62 -0.68 7.54 -3.85
N LEU A 63 -0.63 7.39 -2.51
CA LEU A 63 -1.83 7.21 -1.70
C LEU A 63 -2.68 8.47 -1.65
N ARG A 64 -2.06 9.65 -1.64
CA ARG A 64 -2.79 10.90 -1.79
C ARG A 64 -3.56 10.95 -3.11
N THR A 65 -2.91 10.64 -4.24
CA THR A 65 -3.59 10.65 -5.55
C THR A 65 -4.76 9.66 -5.57
N LEU A 66 -4.60 8.47 -4.99
CA LEU A 66 -5.69 7.50 -4.88
C LEU A 66 -6.83 8.03 -4.01
N GLY A 67 -6.53 8.56 -2.83
CA GLY A 67 -7.53 9.11 -1.93
C GLY A 67 -8.29 10.29 -2.55
N ASP A 68 -7.57 11.24 -3.16
CA ASP A 68 -8.17 12.39 -3.86
C ASP A 68 -9.10 11.90 -5.00
N GLY A 69 -8.72 10.86 -5.74
CA GLY A 69 -9.50 10.25 -6.83
C GLY A 69 -10.84 9.67 -6.39
N ILE A 70 -10.92 9.17 -5.17
CA ILE A 70 -12.13 8.57 -4.59
C ILE A 70 -12.81 9.47 -3.54
N GLY A 71 -12.42 10.75 -3.50
CA GLY A 71 -13.12 11.78 -2.75
C GLY A 71 -12.65 12.02 -1.31
N TYR A 72 -11.49 11.48 -0.91
CA TYR A 72 -10.86 11.81 0.37
C TYR A 72 -9.77 12.86 0.22
N SER A 73 -9.53 13.62 1.28
CA SER A 73 -8.40 14.58 1.35
C SER A 73 -7.26 13.98 2.18
N ILE A 74 -6.39 13.22 1.52
CA ILE A 74 -5.30 12.48 2.17
C ILE A 74 -4.03 13.32 2.26
N SER A 75 -3.38 13.31 3.41
CA SER A 75 -2.11 13.98 3.68
C SER A 75 -0.97 13.35 2.87
N VAL A 76 -0.02 14.18 2.39
CA VAL A 76 1.18 13.65 1.71
C VAL A 76 2.19 13.06 2.69
N LEU A 77 2.36 13.71 3.84
CA LEU A 77 3.40 13.38 4.83
C LEU A 77 2.84 12.71 6.08
N GLY A 78 1.56 12.91 6.37
CA GLY A 78 0.87 12.33 7.51
C GLY A 78 0.28 10.96 7.24
N ILE A 79 -0.29 10.38 8.28
CA ILE A 79 -1.11 9.17 8.21
C ILE A 79 -2.55 9.55 8.52
N ASP A 80 -3.45 9.20 7.63
CA ASP A 80 -4.86 9.54 7.75
C ASP A 80 -5.71 8.29 7.98
N ALA A 81 -6.93 8.47 8.48
CA ALA A 81 -7.87 7.38 8.68
C ALA A 81 -9.25 7.74 8.15
N THR A 82 -9.86 6.77 7.45
CA THR A 82 -11.22 6.88 6.92
C THR A 82 -12.06 5.67 7.31
N ARG A 83 -13.40 5.83 7.31
CA ARG A 83 -14.36 4.76 7.47
C ARG A 83 -15.61 5.05 6.65
N GLY A 84 -15.93 4.14 5.74
CA GLY A 84 -16.93 4.43 4.72
C GLY A 84 -16.60 5.72 3.99
N THR A 85 -17.53 6.65 3.90
CA THR A 85 -17.32 7.96 3.24
C THR A 85 -16.74 9.05 4.17
N LYS A 86 -16.39 8.70 5.41
CA LYS A 86 -15.96 9.67 6.43
C LYS A 86 -14.47 9.62 6.67
N GLN A 87 -13.83 10.76 6.64
CA GLN A 87 -12.49 10.93 7.18
C GLN A 87 -12.61 11.11 8.69
N ILE A 88 -11.98 10.22 9.47
CA ILE A 88 -12.07 10.16 10.94
C ILE A 88 -10.79 10.57 11.64
N GLY A 89 -9.69 10.67 10.89
CA GLY A 89 -8.40 11.15 11.39
C GLY A 89 -7.55 11.73 10.27
N THR A 90 -6.78 12.75 10.59
CA THR A 90 -5.86 13.43 9.67
C THR A 90 -4.55 13.68 10.37
N ASP A 91 -3.43 13.37 9.69
CA ASP A 91 -2.07 13.55 10.19
C ASP A 91 -1.88 12.96 11.61
N LEU A 92 -2.31 11.70 11.75
CA LEU A 92 -2.28 10.98 13.03
C LEU A 92 -0.83 10.63 13.39
N ASP A 93 -0.49 10.91 14.64
CA ASP A 93 0.70 10.37 15.28
C ASP A 93 0.44 8.95 15.83
N GLU A 94 1.43 8.33 16.46
CA GLU A 94 1.31 6.98 17.03
C GLU A 94 0.14 6.86 18.02
N LEU A 95 -0.02 7.84 18.91
CA LEU A 95 -1.09 7.82 19.91
C LEU A 95 -2.46 7.96 19.24
N GLY A 96 -2.59 8.88 18.30
CA GLY A 96 -3.81 9.07 17.53
C GLY A 96 -4.20 7.82 16.73
N LEU A 97 -3.23 7.08 16.17
CA LEU A 97 -3.47 5.80 15.50
C LEU A 97 -3.98 4.74 16.49
N ILE A 98 -3.34 4.58 17.64
CA ILE A 98 -3.77 3.64 18.68
C ILE A 98 -5.18 3.96 19.16
N GLU A 99 -5.48 5.25 19.45
CA GLU A 99 -6.81 5.69 19.86
C GLU A 99 -7.87 5.42 18.79
N THR A 100 -7.54 5.68 17.52
CA THR A 100 -8.43 5.44 16.38
C THR A 100 -8.75 3.96 16.21
N ILE A 101 -7.72 3.10 16.27
CA ILE A 101 -7.86 1.64 16.17
C ILE A 101 -8.70 1.10 17.34
N ASN A 102 -8.37 1.49 18.57
CA ASN A 102 -9.12 1.05 19.76
C ASN A 102 -10.58 1.49 19.72
N SER A 103 -10.83 2.74 19.33
CA SER A 103 -12.20 3.26 19.18
C SER A 103 -12.97 2.49 18.12
N HIS A 104 -12.33 2.11 17.01
CA HIS A 104 -12.93 1.29 15.97
C HIS A 104 -13.31 -0.10 16.51
N LYS A 105 -12.38 -0.79 17.20
CA LYS A 105 -12.63 -2.10 17.81
C LYS A 105 -13.71 -2.08 18.86
N ILE A 106 -13.77 -1.03 19.67
CA ILE A 106 -14.86 -0.85 20.66
C ILE A 106 -16.22 -0.72 19.97
N LEU A 107 -16.30 -0.02 18.84
CA LEU A 107 -17.56 0.23 18.14
C LEU A 107 -18.04 -0.95 17.32
N PHE A 108 -17.13 -1.71 16.68
CA PHE A 108 -17.44 -2.74 15.69
C PHE A 108 -16.98 -4.14 16.08
N GLY A 109 -16.31 -4.29 17.23
CA GLY A 109 -15.79 -5.56 17.75
C GLY A 109 -14.29 -5.73 17.50
N GLU A 110 -13.66 -6.63 18.27
CA GLU A 110 -12.21 -6.93 18.16
C GLU A 110 -11.80 -7.46 16.79
N GLU A 111 -12.68 -8.20 16.13
CA GLU A 111 -12.48 -8.78 14.79
C GLU A 111 -12.90 -7.82 13.66
N SER A 112 -13.16 -6.55 13.99
CA SER A 112 -13.55 -5.56 12.98
C SER A 112 -12.44 -5.34 11.95
N GLU A 113 -12.84 -5.16 10.69
CA GLU A 113 -11.90 -5.06 9.59
C GLU A 113 -11.11 -3.75 9.63
N ILE A 114 -9.81 -3.90 9.49
CA ILE A 114 -8.84 -2.80 9.37
C ILE A 114 -8.02 -3.06 8.11
N LEU A 115 -7.77 -2.02 7.32
CA LEU A 115 -6.89 -2.06 6.15
C LEU A 115 -5.85 -0.95 6.26
N LEU A 116 -4.57 -1.32 6.26
CA LEU A 116 -3.46 -0.37 6.19
C LEU A 116 -2.89 -0.33 4.78
N LEU A 117 -3.08 0.79 4.09
CA LEU A 117 -2.54 1.05 2.76
C LEU A 117 -1.16 1.72 2.89
N LEU A 118 -0.15 1.12 2.26
CA LEU A 118 1.20 1.64 2.25
C LEU A 118 1.72 1.73 0.82
N SER A 119 2.53 2.75 0.53
CA SER A 119 3.27 2.85 -0.74
C SER A 119 4.75 3.01 -0.43
N PRO A 120 5.66 2.36 -1.20
CA PRO A 120 7.09 2.51 -0.97
C PRO A 120 7.52 3.95 -1.03
N MET A 121 8.27 4.39 -0.01
CA MET A 121 8.78 5.75 0.09
C MET A 121 10.22 5.83 -0.40
N GLY A 122 10.49 6.89 -1.17
CA GLY A 122 11.81 7.18 -1.72
C GLY A 122 12.36 6.08 -2.63
N GLY A 123 13.56 6.26 -3.15
CA GLY A 123 14.24 5.28 -4.02
C GLY A 123 14.77 4.03 -3.31
N GLN A 124 14.62 3.94 -1.98
CA GLN A 124 15.14 2.80 -1.19
C GLN A 124 14.12 1.70 -0.97
N GLY A 125 12.84 1.92 -1.31
CA GLY A 125 11.78 0.90 -1.26
C GLY A 125 11.26 0.56 0.14
N PHE A 126 11.38 1.45 1.12
CA PHE A 126 10.80 1.21 2.44
C PHE A 126 9.26 1.35 2.40
N LEU A 127 8.56 0.28 2.78
CA LEU A 127 7.13 0.32 3.09
C LEU A 127 6.89 0.75 4.54
N ILE A 128 7.68 0.22 5.47
CA ILE A 128 7.64 0.52 6.89
C ILE A 128 9.06 0.87 7.33
N GLY A 129 9.17 1.89 8.19
CA GLY A 129 10.42 2.32 8.77
C GLY A 129 10.69 3.81 8.53
N ARG A 130 11.71 4.12 7.77
CA ARG A 130 12.09 5.52 7.53
C ARG A 130 10.99 6.29 6.80
N GLY A 131 10.42 7.29 7.46
CA GLY A 131 9.41 8.21 6.91
C GLY A 131 7.98 7.95 7.36
N ASN A 132 7.72 6.84 8.09
CA ASN A 132 6.43 6.54 8.72
C ASN A 132 6.60 5.94 10.12
N LEU A 133 7.40 6.59 10.95
CA LEU A 133 7.73 6.15 12.32
C LEU A 133 6.50 6.05 13.23
N GLN A 134 5.39 6.68 12.86
CA GLN A 134 4.09 6.58 13.54
C GLN A 134 3.54 5.14 13.51
N LEU A 135 3.96 4.34 12.51
CA LEU A 135 3.66 2.91 12.43
C LEU A 135 4.62 2.12 13.33
N SER A 136 4.53 2.36 14.63
CA SER A 136 5.32 1.65 15.63
C SER A 136 4.95 0.15 15.68
N PRO A 137 5.78 -0.70 16.30
CA PRO A 137 5.43 -2.11 16.50
C PRO A 137 4.08 -2.31 17.17
N ASP A 138 3.70 -1.45 18.12
CA ASP A 138 2.42 -1.55 18.82
C ASP A 138 1.24 -1.23 17.91
N VAL A 139 1.35 -0.21 17.07
CA VAL A 139 0.36 0.11 16.03
C VAL A 139 0.24 -1.06 15.05
N LEU A 140 1.35 -1.59 14.54
CA LEU A 140 1.36 -2.68 13.57
C LEU A 140 0.77 -3.98 14.14
N ARG A 141 1.08 -4.31 15.40
CA ARG A 141 0.46 -5.46 16.09
C ARG A 141 -1.03 -5.27 16.32
N SER A 142 -1.47 -4.04 16.61
CA SER A 142 -2.90 -3.72 16.79
C SER A 142 -3.69 -3.83 15.48
N ILE A 143 -3.07 -3.54 14.35
CA ILE A 143 -3.66 -3.68 13.00
C ILE A 143 -3.62 -5.14 12.55
N GLY A 144 -2.51 -5.82 12.79
CA GLY A 144 -2.21 -7.15 12.26
C GLY A 144 -1.55 -7.10 10.87
N ILE A 145 -0.60 -8.01 10.64
CA ILE A 145 0.21 -8.03 9.41
C ILE A 145 -0.65 -8.33 8.17
N ASP A 146 -1.70 -9.14 8.33
CA ASP A 146 -2.60 -9.53 7.22
C ASP A 146 -3.44 -8.37 6.68
N ALA A 147 -3.60 -7.34 7.48
CA ALA A 147 -4.34 -6.13 7.14
C ALA A 147 -3.51 -5.10 6.35
N ILE A 148 -2.25 -5.40 6.03
CA ILE A 148 -1.34 -4.48 5.35
C ILE A 148 -1.32 -4.77 3.85
N LEU A 149 -1.61 -3.73 3.07
CA LEU A 149 -1.61 -3.78 1.61
C LEU A 149 -0.62 -2.77 1.04
N GLY A 150 0.35 -3.28 0.27
CA GLY A 150 1.31 -2.45 -0.46
C GLY A 150 0.72 -1.97 -1.80
N VAL A 151 0.70 -0.67 -2.03
CA VAL A 151 0.26 -0.05 -3.28
C VAL A 151 1.47 0.45 -4.05
N VAL A 152 1.73 -0.15 -5.20
CA VAL A 152 2.92 0.14 -6.00
C VAL A 152 2.58 0.22 -7.48
N THR A 153 2.88 1.34 -8.14
CA THR A 153 2.75 1.40 -9.60
C THR A 153 3.87 0.59 -10.29
N PRO A 154 3.61 -0.01 -11.47
CA PRO A 154 4.63 -0.74 -12.21
C PRO A 154 5.90 0.06 -12.48
N ALA A 155 5.76 1.37 -12.77
CA ALA A 155 6.89 2.27 -12.98
C ALA A 155 7.75 2.39 -11.71
N LYS A 156 7.11 2.53 -10.54
CA LYS A 156 7.81 2.60 -9.26
C LYS A 156 8.45 1.27 -8.90
N LEU A 157 7.73 0.16 -9.11
CA LEU A 157 8.25 -1.19 -8.85
C LEU A 157 9.49 -1.49 -9.69
N ALA A 158 9.51 -1.07 -10.96
CA ALA A 158 10.67 -1.26 -11.85
C ALA A 158 11.93 -0.52 -11.40
N THR A 159 11.80 0.52 -10.58
CA THR A 159 12.94 1.29 -10.03
C THR A 159 13.42 0.78 -8.69
N LEU A 160 12.67 -0.11 -8.04
CA LEU A 160 12.98 -0.64 -6.72
C LEU A 160 13.74 -1.96 -6.83
N ASN A 161 14.87 -2.07 -6.13
CA ASN A 161 15.60 -3.34 -6.03
C ASN A 161 14.90 -4.35 -5.10
N SER A 162 14.21 -3.86 -4.07
CA SER A 162 13.45 -4.66 -3.11
C SER A 162 12.50 -3.78 -2.32
N LEU A 163 11.41 -4.36 -1.83
CA LEU A 163 10.60 -3.77 -0.77
C LEU A 163 11.26 -4.06 0.57
N ARG A 164 11.27 -3.05 1.45
CA ARG A 164 11.93 -3.12 2.75
C ARG A 164 10.95 -2.80 3.86
N ILE A 165 11.11 -3.53 4.96
CA ILE A 165 10.38 -3.34 6.20
C ILE A 165 11.41 -3.27 7.31
N ASP A 166 11.32 -2.26 8.14
CA ASP A 166 12.18 -2.01 9.31
C ASP A 166 11.28 -1.39 10.39
N THR A 167 10.67 -2.25 11.19
CA THR A 167 9.76 -1.81 12.25
C THR A 167 10.50 -1.32 13.49
N GLY A 168 11.79 -1.59 13.59
CA GLY A 168 12.59 -1.40 14.79
C GLY A 168 12.41 -2.50 15.84
N ASP A 169 11.59 -3.52 15.56
CA ASP A 169 11.35 -4.71 16.39
C ASP A 169 11.78 -5.96 15.61
N ALA A 170 12.80 -6.65 16.12
CA ALA A 170 13.42 -7.78 15.41
C ALA A 170 12.48 -8.99 15.26
N GLU A 171 11.55 -9.19 16.21
CA GLU A 171 10.58 -10.28 16.17
C GLU A 171 9.52 -10.01 15.11
N LEU A 172 8.98 -8.79 15.10
CA LEU A 172 8.02 -8.35 14.09
C LEU A 172 8.63 -8.33 12.69
N ASP A 173 9.88 -7.88 12.55
CA ASP A 173 10.61 -7.93 11.28
C ASP A 173 10.83 -9.37 10.80
N ALA A 174 11.07 -10.33 11.70
CA ALA A 174 11.18 -11.73 11.37
C ALA A 174 9.84 -12.29 10.87
N GLU A 175 8.75 -11.95 11.54
CA GLU A 175 7.40 -12.36 11.15
C GLU A 175 7.03 -11.86 9.74
N PHE A 176 7.39 -10.62 9.39
CA PHE A 176 7.24 -10.11 8.02
C PHE A 176 8.07 -10.88 6.99
N ARG A 177 9.30 -11.31 7.34
CA ARG A 177 10.19 -12.06 6.43
C ARG A 177 9.71 -13.47 6.15
N GLU A 178 9.05 -14.12 7.11
CA GLU A 178 8.49 -15.47 6.94
C GLU A 178 7.29 -15.47 5.98
N ARG A 179 6.63 -14.33 5.82
CA ARG A 179 5.57 -14.15 4.83
C ARG A 179 6.16 -13.99 3.44
N LYS A 180 5.98 -15.01 2.60
CA LYS A 180 6.49 -15.03 1.22
C LYS A 180 5.86 -13.97 0.31
N TYR A 181 4.73 -13.36 0.71
CA TYR A 181 4.01 -12.38 -0.09
C TYR A 181 3.33 -11.34 0.80
N LEU A 182 3.73 -10.07 0.67
CA LEU A 182 2.83 -8.97 0.96
C LEU A 182 1.82 -8.90 -0.18
N LYS A 183 0.54 -8.79 0.13
CA LYS A 183 -0.45 -8.49 -0.90
C LYS A 183 -0.06 -7.14 -1.51
N ALA A 184 0.14 -7.10 -2.82
CA ALA A 184 0.34 -5.87 -3.57
C ALA A 184 -0.73 -5.79 -4.64
N LEU A 185 -1.34 -4.64 -4.74
CA LEU A 185 -2.20 -4.24 -5.85
C LEU A 185 -1.37 -3.47 -6.87
#